data_f120e32dfe8ca34994e125384d9965e6
#
_entry.id   f120e32dfe8ca34994e125384d9965e6
#
_cell.length_a   1.000
_cell.length_b   1.000
_cell.length_c   1.000
_cell.angle_alpha   90.00
_cell.angle_beta   90.00
_cell.angle_gamma   90.00
#
_symmetry.space_group_name_H-M   'P 1'
#
loop_
_entity.id
_entity.type
_entity.pdbx_description
1 polymer ?
#
loop_
_entity_poly.entity_id
_entity_poly.type
_entity_poly.pdbx_seq_one_letter_code
_entity_poly.pdbx_strand_id
1 'polypeptide(L)'
;MLPRPGGLVNAGSHQPPPGDSSDTPWPRDSGPRGSILVLFGDLEDDGGQKLSLLRCALLPGLILALCVTPAISQKPPAAASPVEFEKLALEATDWLAGLVRINTVNPPGNELAGARYIAEILQKEGIQPEIIETSPGRGAVVARLQAGALPDPARAVLLLGHMDVVGVDASKWTLDPFSAGVKDGALWGRGTVDDKGPLIANLAAFITLRRAAVRLDRDVIFLADGDEEQAGEAGIRALAEKHWDKIAAAYCINEGGRTIQKDGKPWYVGVQASEKVSVNYRVTATGTSGHASIPLKDNAVVHLAAAIEKLGNWETPVKPTVITKRYFEGLAQIEDPELAKWMRVLDTPERQEHAARILSGASPMWSAILRNTVSPTILQAGVRANVIPSEARATLNVRLLPGELPGEFAEAMMKVVADPQVAIDIERINTRPSPPSNIDTDFFRSIQKSARAVFPGALVLPIMSTWATDSAELRVRNVTCYGLVPFPLTEEEIGRMHADNERLPLASIRPGIELVYRAVEDFVRAP
;
A
#
# COMPACT_ATOMS: atom_id res chain seq x y z
N MET A 1 52.60 12.15 -35.05
CA MET A 1 53.64 12.37 -34.02
C MET A 1 53.08 11.95 -32.69
N LEU A 2 53.50 10.78 -32.23
CA LEU A 2 53.29 10.31 -30.85
C LEU A 2 54.45 10.77 -29.97
N PRO A 3 54.25 10.89 -28.66
CA PRO A 3 55.18 10.19 -27.76
C PRO A 3 54.50 9.27 -26.73
N ARG A 4 55.16 8.15 -26.51
CA ARG A 4 55.03 7.20 -25.39
C ARG A 4 56.08 7.57 -24.29
N PRO A 5 56.23 6.78 -23.23
CA PRO A 5 55.43 6.54 -22.03
C PRO A 5 56.27 6.70 -20.73
N GLY A 6 55.69 6.55 -19.59
CA GLY A 6 56.48 6.35 -18.34
C GLY A 6 55.65 6.28 -17.07
N GLY A 7 55.80 5.20 -16.29
CA GLY A 7 55.49 5.19 -14.90
C GLY A 7 54.76 3.96 -14.35
N LEU A 8 55.51 2.87 -14.11
CA LEU A 8 55.13 1.75 -13.22
C LEU A 8 55.12 2.22 -11.77
N VAL A 9 54.03 1.96 -11.04
CA VAL A 9 54.05 1.94 -9.56
C VAL A 9 53.32 0.69 -9.04
N ASN A 10 54.01 0.01 -8.20
CA ASN A 10 53.84 -1.24 -7.48
C ASN A 10 52.43 -1.65 -7.04
N ALA A 11 52.18 -2.95 -7.25
CA ALA A 11 51.14 -3.75 -6.59
C ALA A 11 51.46 -3.96 -5.10
N GLY A 12 50.54 -3.54 -4.24
CA GLY A 12 50.47 -3.91 -2.82
C GLY A 12 49.50 -5.09 -2.66
N SER A 13 50.04 -6.22 -2.23
CA SER A 13 49.34 -7.44 -1.86
C SER A 13 48.58 -7.28 -0.55
N HIS A 14 47.24 -7.40 -0.58
CA HIS A 14 46.45 -7.64 0.65
C HIS A 14 45.96 -9.10 0.65
N GLN A 15 46.46 -9.85 1.66
CA GLN A 15 45.91 -11.15 2.05
C GLN A 15 44.58 -10.97 2.80
N PRO A 16 43.62 -11.88 2.65
CA PRO A 16 42.44 -11.93 3.49
C PRO A 16 42.74 -12.62 4.83
N PRO A 17 42.01 -12.28 5.92
CA PRO A 17 42.16 -12.92 7.21
C PRO A 17 41.54 -14.34 7.22
N PRO A 18 41.97 -15.22 8.13
CA PRO A 18 41.58 -16.62 8.17
C PRO A 18 40.14 -16.81 8.69
N GLY A 19 39.46 -17.78 8.08
CA GLY A 19 38.10 -18.21 8.49
C GLY A 19 38.10 -18.90 9.84
N ASP A 20 37.06 -18.62 10.60
CA ASP A 20 36.76 -19.34 11.83
C ASP A 20 35.65 -20.37 11.51
N SER A 21 36.03 -21.63 11.73
CA SER A 21 35.13 -22.79 11.60
C SER A 21 34.56 -23.12 12.96
N SER A 22 33.26 -23.00 13.15
CA SER A 22 32.58 -23.67 14.25
C SER A 22 31.25 -24.28 13.77
N ASP A 23 31.36 -25.53 13.36
CA ASP A 23 30.25 -26.46 13.28
C ASP A 23 29.67 -26.71 14.67
N THR A 24 28.41 -26.40 14.88
CA THR A 24 27.62 -27.01 15.95
C THR A 24 26.26 -27.49 15.39
N PRO A 25 25.92 -28.76 15.60
CA PRO A 25 24.66 -29.32 15.09
C PRO A 25 23.50 -28.99 16.03
N TRP A 26 22.34 -28.66 15.43
CA TRP A 26 21.08 -28.47 16.14
C TRP A 26 20.52 -29.79 16.66
N PRO A 27 20.02 -29.85 17.89
CA PRO A 27 19.33 -31.03 18.39
C PRO A 27 17.91 -31.13 17.84
N ARG A 28 17.55 -32.31 17.37
CA ARG A 28 16.16 -32.71 17.10
C ARG A 28 15.49 -32.95 18.44
N ASP A 29 14.46 -32.21 18.73
CA ASP A 29 13.61 -32.52 19.89
C ASP A 29 12.26 -33.07 19.42
N SER A 30 12.00 -34.28 19.91
CA SER A 30 10.77 -35.02 19.74
C SER A 30 9.91 -34.81 20.99
N GLY A 31 8.84 -34.01 20.87
CA GLY A 31 7.91 -33.80 21.96
C GLY A 31 6.49 -34.26 21.60
N PRO A 32 5.66 -34.62 22.56
CA PRO A 32 4.54 -35.52 22.37
C PRO A 32 3.24 -34.82 21.94
N ARG A 33 2.46 -35.58 21.15
CA ARG A 33 1.08 -35.25 20.78
C ARG A 33 0.19 -35.36 22.03
N GLY A 34 -0.37 -34.24 22.47
CA GLY A 34 -1.44 -34.18 23.46
C GLY A 34 -2.80 -34.06 22.80
N SER A 35 -3.55 -35.13 22.78
CA SER A 35 -4.96 -35.16 22.39
C SER A 35 -5.79 -34.58 23.53
N ILE A 36 -6.55 -33.50 23.30
CA ILE A 36 -7.56 -33.03 24.23
C ILE A 36 -8.88 -33.73 23.87
N LEU A 37 -9.31 -34.59 24.76
CA LEU A 37 -10.60 -35.28 24.77
C LEU A 37 -11.64 -34.28 25.36
N VAL A 38 -12.64 -33.92 24.58
CA VAL A 38 -13.80 -33.18 25.07
C VAL A 38 -14.82 -34.21 25.58
N LEU A 39 -15.00 -34.25 26.88
CA LEU A 39 -16.09 -35.01 27.53
C LEU A 39 -17.31 -34.10 27.65
N PHE A 40 -18.38 -34.46 26.94
CA PHE A 40 -19.73 -34.03 27.26
C PHE A 40 -20.20 -34.82 28.49
N GLY A 41 -20.63 -34.12 29.50
CA GLY A 41 -21.32 -34.66 30.67
C GLY A 41 -22.69 -34.06 30.79
N ASP A 42 -23.70 -34.84 30.49
CA ASP A 42 -25.09 -34.56 30.85
C ASP A 42 -25.22 -34.68 32.37
N LEU A 43 -25.92 -33.75 33.01
CA LEU A 43 -26.45 -33.91 34.36
C LEU A 43 -27.90 -33.49 34.37
N GLU A 44 -28.71 -34.51 34.57
CA GLU A 44 -30.13 -34.42 34.80
C GLU A 44 -30.47 -33.84 36.19
N ASP A 45 -31.63 -33.28 36.24
CA ASP A 45 -32.57 -32.82 37.20
C ASP A 45 -32.67 -33.67 38.50
N ASP A 46 -32.73 -33.02 39.66
CA ASP A 46 -33.69 -33.42 40.70
C ASP A 46 -33.78 -32.43 41.86
N GLY A 47 -34.98 -32.19 42.32
CA GLY A 47 -35.25 -31.96 43.72
C GLY A 47 -35.64 -30.57 44.16
N GLY A 48 -36.93 -30.32 44.11
CA GLY A 48 -37.58 -29.15 44.69
C GLY A 48 -37.52 -29.04 46.20
N GLN A 49 -37.64 -27.82 46.71
CA GLN A 49 -38.32 -27.54 47.96
C GLN A 49 -38.85 -26.07 48.01
N LYS A 50 -40.12 -25.98 48.32
CA LYS A 50 -40.87 -24.75 48.73
C LYS A 50 -40.47 -24.35 50.15
N LEU A 51 -40.32 -23.04 50.40
CA LEU A 51 -40.58 -22.41 51.70
C LEU A 51 -40.82 -20.93 51.48
N SER A 52 -42.01 -20.52 51.56
CA SER A 52 -42.81 -19.83 52.57
C SER A 52 -42.44 -18.36 52.78
N LEU A 53 -43.47 -17.57 52.47
CA LEU A 53 -43.69 -16.17 52.78
C LEU A 53 -43.48 -15.84 54.25
N LEU A 54 -42.76 -14.73 54.50
CA LEU A 54 -42.98 -13.98 55.74
C LEU A 54 -43.22 -12.51 55.36
N ARG A 55 -44.47 -12.09 55.56
CA ARG A 55 -44.90 -10.68 55.52
C ARG A 55 -44.45 -10.00 56.83
N CYS A 56 -43.78 -8.89 56.71
CA CYS A 56 -43.78 -7.86 57.77
C CYS A 56 -44.14 -6.52 57.16
N ALA A 57 -45.33 -6.09 57.50
CA ALA A 57 -45.83 -4.73 57.26
C ALA A 57 -45.43 -3.85 58.42
N LEU A 58 -44.85 -2.70 58.15
CA LEU A 58 -44.97 -1.51 59.06
C LEU A 58 -44.87 -0.23 58.22
N LEU A 59 -45.83 0.63 58.42
CA LEU A 59 -46.15 1.91 57.77
C LEU A 59 -45.35 3.09 58.45
N PRO A 60 -45.61 4.36 58.10
CA PRO A 60 -44.91 5.19 57.16
C PRO A 60 -44.25 6.40 57.81
N GLY A 61 -43.24 6.90 57.20
CA GLY A 61 -42.68 8.21 57.59
C GLY A 61 -42.34 8.99 56.32
N LEU A 62 -43.21 9.86 55.93
CA LEU A 62 -43.15 10.79 54.80
C LEU A 62 -42.16 11.92 55.16
N ILE A 63 -41.00 11.94 54.45
CA ILE A 63 -40.20 13.16 54.31
C ILE A 63 -39.90 13.33 52.85
N LEU A 64 -40.66 14.18 52.14
CA LEU A 64 -40.49 14.61 50.81
C LEU A 64 -39.44 15.74 50.80
N ALA A 65 -38.14 15.37 50.66
CA ALA A 65 -37.10 16.35 50.35
C ALA A 65 -37.07 16.54 48.84
N LEU A 66 -37.67 17.63 48.35
CA LEU A 66 -37.49 18.12 47.00
C LEU A 66 -36.01 18.54 46.82
N CYS A 67 -35.16 17.63 46.32
CA CYS A 67 -33.90 18.01 45.71
C CYS A 67 -34.21 18.63 44.36
N VAL A 68 -34.36 19.95 44.31
CA VAL A 68 -34.30 20.73 43.09
C VAL A 68 -32.82 20.72 42.65
N THR A 69 -32.45 19.74 41.85
CA THR A 69 -31.19 19.81 41.11
C THR A 69 -31.34 20.92 40.05
N PRO A 70 -30.48 21.95 40.04
CA PRO A 70 -30.50 22.89 38.93
C PRO A 70 -30.25 22.12 37.64
N ALA A 71 -31.22 22.14 36.73
CA ALA A 71 -31.00 21.71 35.36
C ALA A 71 -29.91 22.61 34.79
N ILE A 72 -28.67 22.08 34.71
CA ILE A 72 -27.61 22.70 33.94
C ILE A 72 -28.12 22.65 32.51
N SER A 73 -28.66 23.77 32.05
CA SER A 73 -28.98 23.99 30.66
C SER A 73 -27.66 23.80 29.86
N GLN A 74 -27.47 22.62 29.33
CA GLN A 74 -26.41 22.42 28.35
C GLN A 74 -26.76 23.30 27.15
N LYS A 75 -25.98 24.37 27.01
CA LYS A 75 -26.02 25.20 25.82
C LYS A 75 -25.89 24.27 24.62
N PRO A 76 -26.79 24.32 23.63
CA PRO A 76 -26.65 23.48 22.45
C PRO A 76 -25.24 23.69 21.89
N PRO A 77 -24.55 22.62 21.42
CA PRO A 77 -23.23 22.75 20.83
C PRO A 77 -23.29 23.82 19.77
N ALA A 78 -22.36 24.77 19.83
CA ALA A 78 -22.24 25.81 18.82
C ALA A 78 -22.18 25.14 17.45
N ALA A 79 -22.97 25.65 16.50
CA ALA A 79 -22.90 25.15 15.13
C ALA A 79 -21.43 25.15 14.68
N ALA A 80 -20.94 23.99 14.19
CA ALA A 80 -19.58 23.85 13.75
C ALA A 80 -19.25 24.95 12.74
N SER A 81 -18.19 25.72 13.00
CA SER A 81 -17.73 26.74 12.06
C SER A 81 -17.38 26.10 10.73
N PRO A 82 -17.69 26.74 9.60
CA PRO A 82 -17.29 26.22 8.29
C PRO A 82 -15.78 25.97 8.26
N VAL A 83 -15.36 24.84 7.67
CA VAL A 83 -13.94 24.53 7.52
C VAL A 83 -13.30 25.50 6.54
N GLU A 84 -12.26 26.22 6.96
CA GLU A 84 -11.49 27.15 6.15
C GLU A 84 -10.39 26.38 5.39
N PHE A 85 -10.75 25.73 4.28
CA PHE A 85 -9.83 24.87 3.53
C PHE A 85 -8.60 25.58 2.98
N GLU A 86 -8.68 26.87 2.66
CA GLU A 86 -7.52 27.66 2.21
C GLU A 86 -6.47 27.77 3.32
N LYS A 87 -6.90 28.09 4.53
CA LYS A 87 -5.99 28.17 5.68
C LYS A 87 -5.42 26.77 6.03
N LEU A 88 -6.25 25.74 6.01
CA LEU A 88 -5.82 24.36 6.26
C LEU A 88 -4.80 23.90 5.22
N ALA A 89 -4.95 24.27 3.95
CA ALA A 89 -3.99 23.94 2.90
C ALA A 89 -2.63 24.58 3.12
N LEU A 90 -2.57 25.80 3.63
CA LEU A 90 -1.30 26.46 3.99
C LEU A 90 -0.64 25.71 5.16
N GLU A 91 -1.38 25.42 6.23
CA GLU A 91 -0.87 24.64 7.37
C GLU A 91 -0.35 23.26 6.92
N ALA A 92 -1.12 22.56 6.09
CA ALA A 92 -0.73 21.25 5.57
C ALA A 92 0.49 21.31 4.63
N THR A 93 0.64 22.39 3.87
CA THR A 93 1.84 22.63 3.07
C THR A 93 3.08 22.77 3.95
N ASP A 94 2.97 23.50 5.06
CA ASP A 94 4.06 23.63 6.03
C ASP A 94 4.38 22.28 6.72
N TRP A 95 3.35 21.50 7.07
CA TRP A 95 3.54 20.17 7.63
C TRP A 95 4.22 19.22 6.63
N LEU A 96 3.79 19.24 5.37
CA LEU A 96 4.40 18.45 4.31
C LEU A 96 5.86 18.86 4.10
N ALA A 97 6.13 20.16 4.01
CA ALA A 97 7.49 20.68 3.85
C ALA A 97 8.39 20.25 5.01
N GLY A 98 7.89 20.27 6.25
CA GLY A 98 8.61 19.77 7.42
C GLY A 98 8.92 18.28 7.35
N LEU A 99 7.94 17.46 6.93
CA LEU A 99 8.10 16.02 6.79
C LEU A 99 9.04 15.64 5.63
N VAL A 100 9.01 16.38 4.51
CA VAL A 100 9.91 16.18 3.36
C VAL A 100 11.37 16.43 3.76
N ARG A 101 11.65 17.42 4.63
CA ARG A 101 13.00 17.71 5.12
C ARG A 101 13.59 16.60 5.98
N ILE A 102 12.78 15.70 6.51
CA ILE A 102 13.23 14.53 7.22
C ILE A 102 13.55 13.45 6.18
N ASN A 103 14.84 13.17 6.00
CA ASN A 103 15.28 12.11 5.09
C ASN A 103 14.95 10.73 5.67
N THR A 104 13.99 10.06 5.04
CA THR A 104 13.50 8.72 5.38
C THR A 104 13.74 7.72 4.23
N VAL A 105 14.83 7.90 3.49
CA VAL A 105 15.22 6.95 2.44
C VAL A 105 15.35 5.55 3.03
N ASN A 106 14.67 4.61 2.41
CA ASN A 106 14.66 3.21 2.80
C ASN A 106 15.26 2.32 1.68
N PRO A 107 16.31 1.54 1.93
CA PRO A 107 17.08 1.48 3.18
C PRO A 107 17.99 2.70 3.44
N PRO A 108 18.40 2.98 4.71
CA PRO A 108 18.14 2.20 5.93
C PRO A 108 16.81 2.51 6.61
N GLY A 109 16.06 3.56 6.22
CA GLY A 109 14.91 4.10 6.91
C GLY A 109 15.27 5.01 8.10
N ASN A 110 14.37 5.92 8.46
CA ASN A 110 14.50 6.84 9.59
C ASN A 110 13.11 7.34 10.00
N GLU A 111 12.12 6.48 9.91
CA GLU A 111 10.71 6.86 10.07
C GLU A 111 10.38 7.30 11.48
N LEU A 112 11.15 6.84 12.50
CA LEU A 112 10.96 7.29 13.87
C LEU A 112 11.12 8.82 14.03
N ALA A 113 11.97 9.47 13.20
CA ALA A 113 12.09 10.91 13.18
C ALA A 113 10.82 11.57 12.59
N GLY A 114 10.26 11.00 11.50
CA GLY A 114 8.99 11.41 10.92
C GLY A 114 7.82 11.23 11.88
N ALA A 115 7.76 10.08 12.56
CA ALA A 115 6.73 9.76 13.55
C ALA A 115 6.74 10.78 14.71
N ARG A 116 7.90 11.17 15.21
CA ARG A 116 8.04 12.22 16.25
C ARG A 116 7.55 13.57 15.74
N TYR A 117 7.90 13.94 14.52
CA TYR A 117 7.46 15.20 13.91
C TYR A 117 5.92 15.27 13.80
N ILE A 118 5.28 14.19 13.31
CA ILE A 118 3.81 14.12 13.23
C ILE A 118 3.18 14.10 14.62
N ALA A 119 3.80 13.39 15.58
CA ALA A 119 3.31 13.38 16.96
C ALA A 119 3.30 14.78 17.59
N GLU A 120 4.31 15.62 17.32
CA GLU A 120 4.32 17.02 17.78
C GLU A 120 3.18 17.85 17.18
N ILE A 121 2.83 17.63 15.91
CA ILE A 121 1.68 18.28 15.27
C ILE A 121 0.39 17.87 15.99
N LEU A 122 0.18 16.57 16.19
CA LEU A 122 -1.01 16.04 16.87
C LEU A 122 -1.13 16.54 18.31
N GLN A 123 -0.04 16.60 19.06
CA GLN A 123 -0.01 17.11 20.43
C GLN A 123 -0.40 18.59 20.51
N LYS A 124 0.04 19.42 19.55
CA LYS A 124 -0.38 20.84 19.47
C LYS A 124 -1.89 21.00 19.26
N GLU A 125 -2.54 19.99 18.66
CA GLU A 125 -3.99 19.93 18.46
C GLU A 125 -4.75 19.32 19.65
N GLY A 126 -4.05 19.00 20.73
CA GLY A 126 -4.62 18.36 21.92
C GLY A 126 -5.02 16.90 21.68
N ILE A 127 -4.44 16.26 20.67
CA ILE A 127 -4.60 14.83 20.39
C ILE A 127 -3.39 14.10 20.98
N GLN A 128 -3.63 12.96 21.63
CA GLN A 128 -2.56 12.16 22.23
C GLN A 128 -2.15 11.04 21.25
N PRO A 129 -1.00 11.17 20.56
CA PRO A 129 -0.47 10.11 19.72
C PRO A 129 0.32 9.08 20.54
N GLU A 130 0.40 7.87 20.03
CA GLU A 130 1.32 6.82 20.48
C GLU A 130 2.38 6.60 19.39
N ILE A 131 3.67 6.63 19.76
CA ILE A 131 4.77 6.28 18.87
C ILE A 131 5.13 4.82 19.15
N ILE A 132 5.16 4.01 18.10
CA ILE A 132 5.49 2.58 18.15
C ILE A 132 6.80 2.37 17.41
N GLU A 133 7.87 2.07 18.11
CA GLU A 133 9.16 1.68 17.49
C GLU A 133 9.07 0.20 17.10
N THR A 134 9.07 -0.09 15.81
CA THR A 134 8.95 -1.45 15.25
C THR A 134 10.28 -2.16 15.11
N SER A 135 11.35 -1.41 14.89
CA SER A 135 12.75 -1.83 14.92
C SER A 135 13.66 -0.61 15.18
N PRO A 136 14.95 -0.77 15.52
CA PRO A 136 15.80 0.36 15.85
C PRO A 136 15.82 1.47 14.80
N GLY A 137 15.37 2.67 15.19
CA GLY A 137 15.26 3.85 14.31
C GLY A 137 14.05 3.84 13.35
N ARG A 138 13.28 2.76 13.32
CA ARG A 138 12.09 2.57 12.51
C ARG A 138 10.85 2.64 13.40
N GLY A 139 9.80 3.28 12.95
CA GLY A 139 8.61 3.37 13.80
C GLY A 139 7.44 4.07 13.13
N ALA A 140 6.31 3.94 13.78
CA ALA A 140 5.03 4.51 13.36
C ALA A 140 4.48 5.45 14.43
N VAL A 141 3.55 6.30 14.04
CA VAL A 141 2.72 7.08 14.96
C VAL A 141 1.26 6.77 14.71
N VAL A 142 0.54 6.46 15.78
CA VAL A 142 -0.90 6.20 15.75
C VAL A 142 -1.64 7.16 16.67
N ALA A 143 -2.82 7.64 16.21
CA ALA A 143 -3.73 8.44 17.00
C ALA A 143 -5.18 8.02 16.73
N ARG A 144 -6.08 8.23 17.72
CA ARG A 144 -7.48 7.81 17.61
C ARG A 144 -8.42 8.91 18.08
N LEU A 145 -9.43 9.18 17.26
CA LEU A 145 -10.63 9.91 17.68
C LEU A 145 -11.74 8.90 17.97
N GLN A 146 -12.14 8.80 19.22
CA GLN A 146 -13.14 7.83 19.67
C GLN A 146 -14.57 8.36 19.47
N ALA A 147 -15.45 7.50 18.99
CA ALA A 147 -16.89 7.77 18.90
C ALA A 147 -17.63 7.44 20.19
N GLY A 148 -17.21 6.43 20.91
CA GLY A 148 -17.83 5.91 22.13
C GLY A 148 -16.86 5.78 23.30
N ALA A 149 -17.33 5.19 24.39
CA ALA A 149 -16.52 4.96 25.59
C ALA A 149 -15.46 3.85 25.40
N LEU A 150 -15.69 2.92 24.46
CA LEU A 150 -14.78 1.83 24.14
C LEU A 150 -14.53 1.81 22.63
N PRO A 151 -13.30 1.42 22.18
CA PRO A 151 -13.00 1.23 20.77
C PRO A 151 -13.90 0.17 20.13
N ASP A 152 -14.35 0.44 18.90
CA ASP A 152 -15.11 -0.51 18.08
C ASP A 152 -14.38 -0.74 16.72
N PRO A 153 -13.47 -1.71 16.65
CA PRO A 153 -12.74 -2.01 15.41
C PRO A 153 -13.64 -2.44 14.25
N ALA A 154 -14.81 -3.05 14.54
CA ALA A 154 -15.73 -3.53 13.52
C ALA A 154 -16.39 -2.39 12.73
N ARG A 155 -16.27 -1.14 13.19
CA ARG A 155 -16.80 0.04 12.53
C ARG A 155 -15.75 1.11 12.23
N ALA A 156 -14.56 1.03 12.84
CA ALA A 156 -13.51 2.04 12.73
C ALA A 156 -13.05 2.27 11.28
N VAL A 157 -12.56 3.49 11.04
CA VAL A 157 -11.90 3.90 9.79
C VAL A 157 -10.44 4.22 10.08
N LEU A 158 -9.53 3.63 9.32
CA LEU A 158 -8.10 3.89 9.37
C LEU A 158 -7.70 4.86 8.25
N LEU A 159 -6.98 5.91 8.57
CA LEU A 159 -6.31 6.81 7.63
C LEU A 159 -4.83 6.49 7.70
N LEU A 160 -4.33 5.80 6.69
CA LEU A 160 -2.98 5.24 6.62
C LEU A 160 -2.16 5.99 5.57
N GLY A 161 -0.87 6.08 5.78
CA GLY A 161 0.13 6.46 4.79
C GLY A 161 1.53 6.20 5.33
N HIS A 162 2.49 6.00 4.42
CA HIS A 162 3.86 5.70 4.79
C HIS A 162 4.78 6.93 4.77
N MET A 163 5.83 6.90 5.60
CA MET A 163 6.78 7.98 5.73
C MET A 163 8.10 7.72 5.01
N ASP A 164 8.43 6.45 4.75
CA ASP A 164 9.65 6.12 4.03
C ASP A 164 9.55 6.47 2.54
N VAL A 165 10.68 6.56 1.90
CA VAL A 165 10.79 6.95 0.49
C VAL A 165 11.92 6.19 -0.18
N VAL A 166 11.83 5.97 -1.49
CA VAL A 166 12.92 5.38 -2.28
C VAL A 166 14.16 6.28 -2.34
N GLY A 167 15.30 5.68 -2.65
CA GLY A 167 16.58 6.38 -2.82
C GLY A 167 16.56 7.43 -3.92
N VAL A 168 17.49 8.37 -3.81
CA VAL A 168 17.64 9.49 -4.76
C VAL A 168 19.09 9.61 -5.24
N ASP A 169 19.27 10.00 -6.49
CA ASP A 169 20.54 10.55 -7.00
C ASP A 169 20.41 12.07 -7.05
N ALA A 170 20.84 12.74 -5.98
CA ALA A 170 20.70 14.20 -5.85
C ALA A 170 21.33 15.00 -7.01
N SER A 171 22.31 14.43 -7.74
CA SER A 171 22.93 15.08 -8.89
C SER A 171 21.99 15.27 -10.08
N LYS A 172 20.89 14.52 -10.12
CA LYS A 172 19.85 14.60 -11.17
C LYS A 172 18.68 15.50 -10.81
N TRP A 173 18.67 16.03 -9.59
CA TRP A 173 17.60 16.88 -9.13
C TRP A 173 17.88 18.36 -9.36
N THR A 174 16.84 19.09 -9.76
CA THR A 174 16.91 20.55 -9.96
C THR A 174 17.04 21.30 -8.63
N LEU A 175 16.37 20.81 -7.58
CA LEU A 175 16.49 21.25 -6.18
C LEU A 175 16.90 20.05 -5.35
N ASP A 176 17.56 20.30 -4.20
CA ASP A 176 17.85 19.24 -3.25
C ASP A 176 16.55 18.49 -2.88
N PRO A 177 16.49 17.14 -3.03
CA PRO A 177 15.27 16.33 -2.85
C PRO A 177 14.68 16.38 -1.44
N PHE A 178 15.43 16.86 -0.45
CA PHE A 178 14.98 17.01 0.95
C PHE A 178 14.95 18.49 1.41
N SER A 179 15.10 19.44 0.50
CA SER A 179 14.98 20.87 0.84
C SER A 179 13.54 21.34 1.06
N ALA A 180 12.56 20.63 0.49
CA ALA A 180 11.17 21.08 0.39
C ALA A 180 11.08 22.48 -0.23
N GLY A 181 11.83 22.71 -1.30
CA GLY A 181 11.87 23.99 -1.99
C GLY A 181 10.60 24.23 -2.81
N VAL A 182 10.13 25.48 -2.84
CA VAL A 182 9.02 25.87 -3.72
C VAL A 182 9.57 26.48 -4.99
N LYS A 183 9.19 25.91 -6.14
CA LYS A 183 9.57 26.40 -7.46
C LYS A 183 8.44 26.13 -8.46
N ASP A 184 8.19 27.07 -9.36
CA ASP A 184 7.18 26.95 -10.44
C ASP A 184 5.79 26.56 -9.93
N GLY A 185 5.38 27.05 -8.74
CA GLY A 185 4.08 26.79 -8.14
C GLY A 185 3.92 25.38 -7.53
N ALA A 186 5.01 24.64 -7.37
CA ALA A 186 5.01 23.31 -6.77
C ALA A 186 6.00 23.21 -5.59
N LEU A 187 5.68 22.36 -4.63
CA LEU A 187 6.58 21.91 -3.56
C LEU A 187 7.40 20.73 -4.09
N TRP A 188 8.72 20.93 -4.19
CA TRP A 188 9.66 19.93 -4.71
C TRP A 188 10.25 19.12 -3.57
N GLY A 189 10.26 17.81 -3.75
CA GLY A 189 10.91 16.91 -2.79
C GLY A 189 10.51 15.46 -2.99
N ARG A 190 11.38 14.53 -2.62
CA ARG A 190 11.11 13.10 -2.61
C ARG A 190 10.03 12.80 -1.55
N GLY A 191 8.98 12.07 -1.97
CA GLY A 191 7.84 11.75 -1.11
C GLY A 191 6.72 12.79 -1.16
N THR A 192 6.81 13.85 -1.97
CA THR A 192 5.72 14.83 -2.05
C THR A 192 4.44 14.28 -2.66
N VAL A 193 4.53 13.22 -3.45
CA VAL A 193 3.40 12.50 -4.06
C VAL A 193 3.31 11.08 -3.51
N ASP A 194 4.44 10.43 -3.25
CA ASP A 194 4.57 9.05 -2.79
C ASP A 194 5.41 8.97 -1.49
N ASP A 195 4.82 8.92 -0.27
CA ASP A 195 3.40 9.06 0.08
C ASP A 195 3.19 10.17 1.14
N LYS A 196 4.25 10.97 1.46
CA LYS A 196 4.14 12.04 2.50
C LYS A 196 3.03 13.04 2.20
N GLY A 197 2.74 13.32 0.92
CA GLY A 197 1.65 14.20 0.53
C GLY A 197 0.27 13.65 0.91
N PRO A 198 -0.15 12.48 0.42
CA PRO A 198 -1.39 11.82 0.81
C PRO A 198 -1.49 11.59 2.32
N LEU A 199 -0.39 11.19 2.98
CA LEU A 199 -0.33 11.07 4.44
C LEU A 199 -0.68 12.39 5.15
N ILE A 200 -0.13 13.53 4.69
CA ILE A 200 -0.48 14.85 5.26
C ILE A 200 -1.91 15.24 4.93
N ALA A 201 -2.48 14.85 3.79
CA ALA A 201 -3.91 15.07 3.52
C ALA A 201 -4.79 14.26 4.50
N ASN A 202 -4.41 13.03 4.82
CA ASN A 202 -5.05 12.20 5.85
C ASN A 202 -4.92 12.84 7.25
N LEU A 203 -3.74 13.34 7.60
CA LEU A 203 -3.50 14.06 8.86
C LEU A 203 -4.37 15.31 8.97
N ALA A 204 -4.43 16.12 7.90
CA ALA A 204 -5.22 17.33 7.86
C ALA A 204 -6.72 17.05 8.02
N ALA A 205 -7.23 16.00 7.37
CA ALA A 205 -8.61 15.54 7.54
C ALA A 205 -8.89 15.10 8.98
N PHE A 206 -8.00 14.29 9.56
CA PHE A 206 -8.09 13.81 10.94
C PHE A 206 -8.13 14.96 11.97
N ILE A 207 -7.20 15.91 11.86
CA ILE A 207 -7.15 17.10 12.72
C ILE A 207 -8.41 17.95 12.55
N THR A 208 -8.90 18.08 11.31
CA THR A 208 -10.09 18.90 11.03
C THR A 208 -11.36 18.30 11.65
N LEU A 209 -11.52 16.98 11.65
CA LEU A 209 -12.61 16.31 12.38
C LEU A 209 -12.60 16.69 13.88
N ARG A 210 -11.42 16.74 14.49
CA ARG A 210 -11.23 17.14 15.89
C ARG A 210 -11.55 18.63 16.10
N ARG A 211 -11.00 19.51 15.25
CA ARG A 211 -11.21 20.97 15.31
C ARG A 211 -12.67 21.36 15.14
N ALA A 212 -13.36 20.69 14.20
CA ALA A 212 -14.79 20.91 13.93
C ALA A 212 -15.71 20.24 14.95
N ALA A 213 -15.16 19.55 15.96
CA ALA A 213 -15.91 18.79 16.96
C ALA A 213 -17.00 17.90 16.35
N VAL A 214 -16.66 17.23 15.24
CA VAL A 214 -17.60 16.34 14.55
C VAL A 214 -18.04 15.23 15.50
N ARG A 215 -19.37 15.08 15.68
CA ARG A 215 -19.91 13.96 16.44
C ARG A 215 -19.75 12.68 15.62
N LEU A 216 -18.90 11.79 16.11
CA LEU A 216 -18.56 10.55 15.42
C LEU A 216 -19.53 9.42 15.81
N ASP A 217 -19.89 8.57 14.85
CA ASP A 217 -20.62 7.31 15.09
C ASP A 217 -19.68 6.09 15.02
N ARG A 218 -18.43 6.29 14.62
CA ARG A 218 -17.35 5.29 14.55
C ARG A 218 -16.00 5.93 14.79
N ASP A 219 -15.06 5.15 15.31
CA ASP A 219 -13.69 5.63 15.55
C ASP A 219 -12.99 5.99 14.25
N VAL A 220 -12.17 7.03 14.30
CA VAL A 220 -11.21 7.35 13.24
C VAL A 220 -9.80 7.16 13.80
N ILE A 221 -9.00 6.37 13.12
CA ILE A 221 -7.61 6.09 13.46
C ILE A 221 -6.73 6.75 12.40
N PHE A 222 -5.72 7.49 12.81
CA PHE A 222 -4.64 7.96 11.96
C PHE A 222 -3.41 7.11 12.20
N LEU A 223 -2.77 6.65 11.15
CA LEU A 223 -1.53 5.88 11.20
C LEU A 223 -0.56 6.41 10.14
N ALA A 224 0.62 6.85 10.59
CA ALA A 224 1.78 7.02 9.71
C ALA A 224 2.78 5.93 10.05
N ASP A 225 3.07 5.08 9.11
CA ASP A 225 4.04 3.99 9.28
C ASP A 225 5.26 4.12 8.35
N GLY A 226 5.97 3.07 8.07
CA GLY A 226 7.14 3.04 7.22
C GLY A 226 7.42 1.64 6.70
N ASP A 227 8.54 1.49 5.97
CA ASP A 227 9.00 0.26 5.36
C ASP A 227 8.11 -0.24 4.20
N GLU A 228 7.19 0.57 3.71
CA GLU A 228 6.35 0.21 2.57
C GLU A 228 7.21 -0.08 1.34
N GLU A 229 8.19 0.77 1.04
CA GLU A 229 9.11 0.72 -0.09
C GLU A 229 10.04 -0.52 -0.09
N GLN A 230 10.07 -1.28 1.04
CA GLN A 230 10.84 -2.52 1.20
C GLN A 230 10.00 -3.73 1.65
N ALA A 231 8.70 -3.69 1.41
CA ALA A 231 7.72 -4.76 1.69
C ALA A 231 7.16 -4.80 3.12
N GLY A 232 7.29 -3.75 3.92
CA GLY A 232 6.55 -3.51 5.16
C GLY A 232 6.89 -4.43 6.34
N GLU A 233 8.03 -5.12 6.32
CA GLU A 233 8.39 -6.04 7.42
C GLU A 233 8.59 -5.30 8.75
N ALA A 234 9.21 -4.11 8.71
CA ALA A 234 9.38 -3.22 9.86
C ALA A 234 8.25 -2.16 9.96
N GLY A 235 7.27 -2.17 9.08
CA GLY A 235 6.11 -1.29 9.02
C GLY A 235 4.81 -2.01 9.32
N ILE A 236 3.90 -2.00 8.33
CA ILE A 236 2.53 -2.50 8.50
C ILE A 236 2.46 -3.97 8.95
N ARG A 237 3.40 -4.83 8.54
CA ARG A 237 3.41 -6.24 8.98
C ARG A 237 3.70 -6.35 10.46
N ALA A 238 4.74 -5.66 10.95
CA ALA A 238 5.07 -5.64 12.38
C ALA A 238 3.92 -5.07 13.21
N LEU A 239 3.28 -4.00 12.73
CA LEU A 239 2.12 -3.40 13.39
C LEU A 239 0.93 -4.35 13.42
N ALA A 240 0.62 -5.01 12.30
CA ALA A 240 -0.48 -5.95 12.20
C ALA A 240 -0.27 -7.25 13.00
N GLU A 241 0.97 -7.64 13.25
CA GLU A 241 1.31 -8.83 14.05
C GLU A 241 1.35 -8.55 15.56
N LYS A 242 1.89 -7.38 15.96
CA LYS A 242 2.20 -7.10 17.37
C LYS A 242 1.33 -6.02 17.99
N HIS A 243 0.68 -5.17 17.18
CA HIS A 243 -0.05 -3.98 17.61
C HIS A 243 -1.41 -3.84 16.92
N TRP A 244 -2.01 -4.97 16.53
CA TRP A 244 -3.29 -4.99 15.81
C TRP A 244 -4.39 -4.25 16.54
N ASP A 245 -4.45 -4.33 17.86
CA ASP A 245 -5.41 -3.62 18.73
C ASP A 245 -5.38 -2.09 18.55
N LYS A 246 -4.24 -1.53 18.11
CA LYS A 246 -4.07 -0.10 17.88
C LYS A 246 -4.61 0.36 16.53
N ILE A 247 -4.53 -0.51 15.50
CA ILE A 247 -4.81 -0.16 14.10
C ILE A 247 -6.02 -0.91 13.52
N ALA A 248 -6.60 -1.86 14.24
CA ALA A 248 -7.74 -2.65 13.75
C ALA A 248 -8.91 -1.74 13.35
N ALA A 249 -9.37 -1.92 12.10
CA ALA A 249 -10.45 -1.14 11.51
C ALA A 249 -11.26 -1.98 10.52
N ALA A 250 -12.49 -1.54 10.21
CA ALA A 250 -13.30 -2.13 9.16
C ALA A 250 -12.97 -1.56 7.77
N TYR A 251 -12.56 -0.31 7.74
CA TYR A 251 -12.26 0.42 6.52
C TYR A 251 -10.90 1.13 6.62
N CYS A 252 -10.27 1.34 5.46
CA CYS A 252 -9.02 2.09 5.38
C CYS A 252 -9.02 3.01 4.14
N ILE A 253 -8.49 4.22 4.29
CA ILE A 253 -7.93 5.03 3.20
C ILE A 253 -6.42 4.91 3.29
N ASN A 254 -5.80 4.58 2.17
CA ASN A 254 -4.36 4.49 2.00
C ASN A 254 -3.97 5.10 0.64
N GLU A 255 -2.72 4.98 0.23
CA GLU A 255 -2.21 5.34 -1.09
C GLU A 255 -2.67 4.39 -2.21
N GLY A 256 -2.17 4.57 -3.43
CA GLY A 256 -2.35 3.65 -4.57
C GLY A 256 -3.45 4.06 -5.54
N GLY A 257 -4.25 5.08 -5.21
CA GLY A 257 -5.21 5.71 -6.12
C GLY A 257 -4.58 6.75 -7.03
N ARG A 258 -5.41 7.50 -7.75
CA ARG A 258 -4.97 8.64 -8.56
C ARG A 258 -6.12 9.60 -8.87
N THR A 259 -5.87 10.90 -8.79
CA THR A 259 -6.78 11.92 -9.28
C THR A 259 -6.16 12.55 -10.51
N ILE A 260 -6.64 12.19 -11.69
CA ILE A 260 -6.06 12.62 -12.96
C ILE A 260 -6.70 13.92 -13.41
N GLN A 261 -5.86 14.89 -13.80
CA GLN A 261 -6.29 16.07 -14.54
C GLN A 261 -5.81 16.02 -15.99
N LYS A 262 -6.65 16.54 -16.89
CA LYS A 262 -6.38 16.69 -18.31
C LYS A 262 -6.82 18.08 -18.74
N ASP A 263 -5.99 18.80 -19.46
CA ASP A 263 -6.26 20.18 -19.91
C ASP A 263 -6.65 21.12 -18.76
N GLY A 264 -5.98 20.97 -17.60
CA GLY A 264 -6.20 21.79 -16.41
C GLY A 264 -7.51 21.51 -15.65
N LYS A 265 -8.21 20.42 -15.98
CA LYS A 265 -9.46 20.01 -15.31
C LYS A 265 -9.34 18.59 -14.78
N PRO A 266 -9.89 18.30 -13.58
CA PRO A 266 -10.03 16.94 -13.10
C PRO A 266 -10.82 16.09 -14.10
N TRP A 267 -10.21 14.98 -14.54
CA TRP A 267 -10.77 14.08 -15.53
C TRP A 267 -11.46 12.89 -14.89
N TYR A 268 -10.75 12.20 -13.99
CA TYR A 268 -11.35 11.19 -13.13
C TYR A 268 -10.59 11.05 -11.80
N VAL A 269 -11.29 10.52 -10.80
CA VAL A 269 -10.74 10.09 -9.51
C VAL A 269 -10.71 8.57 -9.53
N GLY A 270 -9.53 7.98 -9.64
CA GLY A 270 -9.29 6.55 -9.55
C GLY A 270 -9.10 6.13 -8.11
N VAL A 271 -10.06 5.38 -7.57
CA VAL A 271 -10.00 4.84 -6.21
C VAL A 271 -9.49 3.40 -6.28
N GLN A 272 -8.29 3.15 -5.76
CA GLN A 272 -7.72 1.80 -5.75
C GLN A 272 -8.57 0.89 -4.85
N ALA A 273 -9.05 -0.19 -5.42
CA ALA A 273 -9.80 -1.23 -4.70
C ALA A 273 -9.12 -2.61 -4.82
N SER A 274 -8.04 -2.69 -5.58
CA SER A 274 -7.28 -3.92 -5.82
C SER A 274 -5.86 -3.59 -6.26
N GLU A 275 -4.96 -4.56 -6.13
CA GLU A 275 -3.57 -4.44 -6.57
C GLU A 275 -3.03 -5.78 -7.04
N LYS A 276 -1.96 -5.75 -7.85
CA LYS A 276 -1.27 -6.96 -8.31
C LYS A 276 -0.32 -7.50 -7.24
N VAL A 277 -0.13 -8.80 -7.25
CA VAL A 277 0.81 -9.49 -6.35
C VAL A 277 2.22 -9.46 -6.98
N SER A 278 3.19 -8.93 -6.26
CA SER A 278 4.59 -8.90 -6.68
C SER A 278 5.31 -10.17 -6.24
N VAL A 279 5.87 -10.89 -7.22
CA VAL A 279 6.62 -12.14 -6.98
C VAL A 279 7.90 -12.11 -7.79
N ASN A 280 9.02 -12.41 -7.16
CA ASN A 280 10.28 -12.67 -7.84
C ASN A 280 10.44 -14.18 -8.07
N TYR A 281 10.72 -14.56 -9.32
CA TYR A 281 11.05 -15.93 -9.67
C TYR A 281 12.51 -16.01 -10.10
N ARG A 282 13.16 -17.09 -9.68
CA ARG A 282 14.50 -17.45 -10.15
C ARG A 282 14.39 -18.48 -11.26
N VAL A 283 14.94 -18.15 -12.42
CA VAL A 283 15.14 -19.09 -13.53
C VAL A 283 16.56 -19.59 -13.46
N THR A 284 16.76 -20.89 -13.32
CA THR A 284 18.08 -21.53 -13.30
C THR A 284 18.17 -22.47 -14.48
N ALA A 285 19.14 -22.23 -15.37
CA ALA A 285 19.49 -23.13 -16.45
C ALA A 285 20.78 -23.85 -16.12
N THR A 286 20.82 -25.16 -16.40
CA THR A 286 22.01 -26.01 -16.23
C THR A 286 22.53 -26.47 -17.61
N GLY A 287 23.80 -26.90 -17.67
CA GLY A 287 24.41 -27.42 -18.87
C GLY A 287 25.81 -27.96 -18.60
N THR A 288 26.41 -28.52 -19.63
CA THR A 288 27.77 -29.07 -19.55
C THR A 288 28.82 -27.98 -19.57
N SER A 289 29.68 -27.94 -18.58
CA SER A 289 30.81 -27.01 -18.52
C SER A 289 31.96 -27.47 -19.42
N GLY A 290 32.71 -26.51 -20.01
CA GLY A 290 33.82 -26.86 -20.90
C GLY A 290 34.66 -25.68 -21.36
N HIS A 291 35.67 -25.96 -22.18
CA HIS A 291 36.48 -24.93 -22.79
C HIS A 291 35.75 -24.28 -23.97
N ALA A 292 35.65 -22.97 -23.99
CA ALA A 292 34.85 -22.24 -24.97
C ALA A 292 35.30 -22.39 -26.44
N SER A 293 36.54 -22.85 -26.66
CA SER A 293 37.01 -23.17 -28.01
C SER A 293 36.37 -24.42 -28.63
N ILE A 294 35.67 -25.22 -27.81
CA ILE A 294 34.90 -26.40 -28.24
C ILE A 294 33.43 -26.12 -27.87
N PRO A 295 32.63 -25.52 -28.79
CA PRO A 295 31.25 -25.19 -28.50
C PRO A 295 30.43 -26.44 -28.20
N LEU A 296 29.76 -26.44 -27.03
CA LEU A 296 28.86 -27.50 -26.61
C LEU A 296 27.41 -27.09 -26.92
N LYS A 297 26.59 -28.06 -27.38
CA LYS A 297 25.15 -27.82 -27.61
C LYS A 297 24.39 -27.63 -26.29
N ASP A 298 24.78 -28.42 -25.28
CA ASP A 298 24.28 -28.35 -23.93
C ASP A 298 25.04 -27.24 -23.17
N ASN A 299 24.55 -26.01 -23.28
CA ASN A 299 25.17 -24.81 -22.73
C ASN A 299 24.13 -24.01 -21.88
N ALA A 300 24.39 -23.89 -20.61
CA ALA A 300 23.51 -23.24 -19.65
C ALA A 300 23.13 -21.80 -20.06
N VAL A 301 24.06 -21.04 -20.66
CA VAL A 301 23.80 -19.67 -21.14
C VAL A 301 22.79 -19.65 -22.27
N VAL A 302 22.89 -20.63 -23.19
CA VAL A 302 21.98 -20.76 -24.36
C VAL A 302 20.59 -21.19 -23.90
N HIS A 303 20.51 -22.16 -22.98
CA HIS A 303 19.24 -22.57 -22.36
C HIS A 303 18.54 -21.42 -21.65
N LEU A 304 19.29 -20.63 -20.82
CA LEU A 304 18.76 -19.46 -20.16
C LEU A 304 18.25 -18.39 -21.13
N ALA A 305 19.06 -18.07 -22.16
CA ALA A 305 18.68 -17.05 -23.15
C ALA A 305 17.39 -17.42 -23.89
N ALA A 306 17.23 -18.69 -24.29
CA ALA A 306 16.01 -19.19 -24.93
C ALA A 306 14.80 -19.15 -23.99
N ALA A 307 14.98 -19.46 -22.70
CA ALA A 307 13.93 -19.37 -21.71
C ALA A 307 13.47 -17.92 -21.49
N ILE A 308 14.42 -16.98 -21.37
CA ILE A 308 14.13 -15.56 -21.18
C ILE A 308 13.43 -14.96 -22.41
N GLU A 309 13.87 -15.32 -23.63
CA GLU A 309 13.18 -14.90 -24.86
C GLU A 309 11.73 -15.34 -24.88
N LYS A 310 11.46 -16.63 -24.61
CA LYS A 310 10.10 -17.16 -24.56
C LYS A 310 9.23 -16.46 -23.51
N LEU A 311 9.75 -16.28 -22.29
CA LEU A 311 9.02 -15.67 -21.19
C LEU A 311 8.83 -14.17 -21.36
N GLY A 312 9.83 -13.47 -21.91
CA GLY A 312 9.74 -12.02 -22.18
C GLY A 312 8.76 -11.67 -23.30
N ASN A 313 8.57 -12.59 -24.26
CA ASN A 313 7.61 -12.44 -25.36
C ASN A 313 6.26 -13.13 -25.08
N TRP A 314 6.10 -13.76 -23.92
CA TRP A 314 4.86 -14.46 -23.61
C TRP A 314 3.72 -13.49 -23.31
N GLU A 315 2.77 -13.41 -24.22
CA GLU A 315 1.49 -12.77 -23.95
C GLU A 315 0.67 -13.69 -23.04
N THR A 316 0.67 -13.39 -21.73
CA THR A 316 -0.14 -14.15 -20.79
C THR A 316 -1.64 -13.98 -21.07
N PRO A 317 -2.49 -14.96 -20.73
CA PRO A 317 -3.94 -14.88 -20.98
C PRO A 317 -4.58 -13.62 -20.38
N VAL A 318 -5.50 -13.03 -21.10
CA VAL A 318 -6.30 -11.89 -20.64
C VAL A 318 -7.33 -12.37 -19.63
N LYS A 319 -7.31 -11.76 -18.42
CA LYS A 319 -8.21 -12.09 -17.32
C LYS A 319 -8.71 -10.81 -16.62
N PRO A 320 -9.67 -10.06 -17.22
CA PRO A 320 -10.19 -8.85 -16.59
C PRO A 320 -10.90 -9.18 -15.27
N THR A 321 -10.45 -8.56 -14.19
CA THR A 321 -11.11 -8.67 -12.88
C THR A 321 -12.40 -7.84 -12.84
N VAL A 322 -13.22 -8.02 -11.80
CA VAL A 322 -14.41 -7.17 -11.59
C VAL A 322 -14.00 -5.69 -11.52
N ILE A 323 -12.90 -5.38 -10.86
CA ILE A 323 -12.41 -4.00 -10.74
C ILE A 323 -11.96 -3.45 -12.09
N THR A 324 -11.19 -4.21 -12.86
CA THR A 324 -10.74 -3.79 -14.20
C THR A 324 -11.91 -3.58 -15.17
N LYS A 325 -12.93 -4.42 -15.11
CA LYS A 325 -14.16 -4.26 -15.92
C LYS A 325 -14.87 -2.96 -15.58
N ARG A 326 -15.13 -2.71 -14.31
CA ARG A 326 -15.75 -1.46 -13.83
C ARG A 326 -14.93 -0.22 -14.18
N TYR A 327 -13.60 -0.32 -14.13
CA TYR A 327 -12.71 0.75 -14.57
C TYR A 327 -12.93 1.08 -16.06
N PHE A 328 -12.86 0.08 -16.94
CA PHE A 328 -13.02 0.31 -18.39
C PHE A 328 -14.44 0.70 -18.78
N GLU A 329 -15.48 0.16 -18.13
CA GLU A 329 -16.87 0.61 -18.32
C GLU A 329 -17.03 2.11 -18.02
N GLY A 330 -16.41 2.57 -16.93
CA GLY A 330 -16.44 3.98 -16.57
C GLY A 330 -15.59 4.83 -17.50
N LEU A 331 -14.34 4.43 -17.76
CA LEU A 331 -13.42 5.17 -18.63
C LEU A 331 -13.97 5.33 -20.06
N ALA A 332 -14.69 4.34 -20.57
CA ALA A 332 -15.35 4.40 -21.88
C ALA A 332 -16.41 5.50 -22.02
N GLN A 333 -16.76 6.22 -20.95
CA GLN A 333 -17.68 7.36 -21.02
C GLN A 333 -16.97 8.66 -21.40
N ILE A 334 -15.65 8.74 -21.17
CA ILE A 334 -14.85 9.96 -21.34
C ILE A 334 -13.64 9.78 -22.26
N GLU A 335 -13.35 8.54 -22.69
CA GLU A 335 -12.24 8.22 -23.59
C GLU A 335 -12.63 8.40 -25.06
N ASP A 336 -11.64 8.41 -25.94
CA ASP A 336 -11.84 8.44 -27.38
C ASP A 336 -12.85 7.36 -27.83
N PRO A 337 -13.83 7.70 -28.70
CA PRO A 337 -14.88 6.76 -29.13
C PRO A 337 -14.34 5.46 -29.74
N GLU A 338 -13.18 5.50 -30.43
CA GLU A 338 -12.58 4.31 -31.02
C GLU A 338 -12.00 3.37 -29.96
N LEU A 339 -11.41 3.90 -28.88
CA LEU A 339 -10.95 3.10 -27.75
C LEU A 339 -12.13 2.65 -26.88
N ALA A 340 -13.08 3.53 -26.63
CA ALA A 340 -14.26 3.28 -25.81
C ALA A 340 -15.07 2.06 -26.27
N LYS A 341 -15.19 1.82 -27.58
CA LYS A 341 -15.89 0.64 -28.11
C LYS A 341 -15.21 -0.67 -27.69
N TRP A 342 -13.88 -0.69 -27.60
CA TRP A 342 -13.13 -1.87 -27.19
C TRP A 342 -13.17 -2.08 -25.68
N MET A 343 -13.19 -1.00 -24.90
CA MET A 343 -13.39 -1.06 -23.45
C MET A 343 -14.73 -1.73 -23.08
N ARG A 344 -15.81 -1.41 -23.81
CA ARG A 344 -17.17 -1.95 -23.55
C ARG A 344 -17.33 -3.43 -23.90
N VAL A 345 -16.44 -4.02 -24.70
CA VAL A 345 -16.55 -5.43 -25.12
C VAL A 345 -15.56 -6.36 -24.40
N LEU A 346 -14.83 -5.86 -23.40
CA LEU A 346 -13.91 -6.67 -22.59
C LEU A 346 -14.61 -7.82 -21.83
N ASP A 347 -15.91 -7.72 -21.62
CA ASP A 347 -16.74 -8.78 -21.03
C ASP A 347 -17.28 -9.80 -22.04
N THR A 348 -17.06 -9.59 -23.32
CA THR A 348 -17.52 -10.49 -24.37
C THR A 348 -16.39 -11.49 -24.69
N PRO A 349 -16.50 -12.78 -24.31
CA PRO A 349 -15.40 -13.74 -24.42
C PRO A 349 -14.78 -13.82 -25.84
N GLU A 350 -15.63 -13.77 -26.88
CA GLU A 350 -15.20 -13.88 -28.28
C GLU A 350 -14.44 -12.64 -28.77
N ARG A 351 -14.54 -11.51 -28.07
CA ARG A 351 -13.89 -10.24 -28.43
C ARG A 351 -12.81 -9.82 -27.47
N GLN A 352 -12.74 -10.45 -26.29
CA GLN A 352 -11.89 -10.06 -25.17
C GLN A 352 -10.41 -9.96 -25.54
N GLU A 353 -9.85 -11.00 -26.16
CA GLU A 353 -8.44 -11.00 -26.56
C GLU A 353 -8.13 -9.93 -27.63
N HIS A 354 -9.03 -9.73 -28.57
CA HIS A 354 -8.87 -8.70 -29.60
C HIS A 354 -8.96 -7.29 -29.00
N ALA A 355 -9.94 -7.05 -28.12
CA ALA A 355 -10.09 -5.79 -27.41
C ALA A 355 -8.86 -5.49 -26.54
N ALA A 356 -8.41 -6.48 -25.77
CA ALA A 356 -7.23 -6.35 -24.92
C ALA A 356 -5.96 -6.01 -25.73
N ARG A 357 -5.79 -6.60 -26.92
CA ARG A 357 -4.65 -6.28 -27.79
C ARG A 357 -4.66 -4.82 -28.24
N ILE A 358 -5.83 -4.29 -28.62
CA ILE A 358 -5.96 -2.88 -29.02
C ILE A 358 -5.70 -1.95 -27.83
N LEU A 359 -6.29 -2.24 -26.68
CA LEU A 359 -6.10 -1.46 -25.48
C LEU A 359 -4.65 -1.51 -24.96
N SER A 360 -4.00 -2.68 -25.07
CA SER A 360 -2.57 -2.85 -24.75
C SER A 360 -1.66 -2.02 -25.67
N GLY A 361 -2.03 -1.87 -26.93
CA GLY A 361 -1.30 -1.01 -27.87
C GLY A 361 -1.48 0.48 -27.58
N ALA A 362 -2.59 0.87 -26.96
CA ALA A 362 -2.85 2.25 -26.58
C ALA A 362 -2.16 2.65 -25.27
N SER A 363 -2.04 1.72 -24.31
CA SER A 363 -1.42 1.99 -23.02
C SER A 363 -0.76 0.74 -22.40
N PRO A 364 0.55 0.80 -22.09
CA PRO A 364 1.22 -0.27 -21.36
C PRO A 364 0.56 -0.56 -19.98
N MET A 365 0.04 0.46 -19.33
CA MET A 365 -0.67 0.29 -18.05
C MET A 365 -1.96 -0.52 -18.24
N TRP A 366 -2.74 -0.25 -19.31
CA TRP A 366 -3.94 -1.02 -19.60
C TRP A 366 -3.62 -2.49 -19.91
N SER A 367 -2.50 -2.72 -20.62
CA SER A 367 -1.98 -4.08 -20.80
C SER A 367 -1.71 -4.76 -19.47
N ALA A 368 -1.03 -4.06 -18.56
CA ALA A 368 -0.61 -4.60 -17.27
C ALA A 368 -1.78 -4.93 -16.32
N ILE A 369 -2.90 -4.19 -16.39
CA ILE A 369 -4.08 -4.47 -15.55
C ILE A 369 -5.01 -5.55 -16.14
N LEU A 370 -4.80 -5.97 -17.38
CA LEU A 370 -5.62 -6.99 -18.05
C LEU A 370 -5.06 -8.40 -17.92
N ARG A 371 -3.79 -8.56 -17.55
CA ARG A 371 -3.09 -9.85 -17.52
C ARG A 371 -1.97 -9.91 -16.50
N ASN A 372 -1.46 -11.10 -16.19
CA ASN A 372 -0.20 -11.24 -15.47
C ASN A 372 0.94 -10.65 -16.31
N THR A 373 1.98 -10.13 -15.68
CA THR A 373 3.14 -9.58 -16.42
C THR A 373 4.44 -10.21 -15.95
N VAL A 374 5.35 -10.45 -16.89
CA VAL A 374 6.67 -11.04 -16.65
C VAL A 374 7.74 -10.09 -17.15
N SER A 375 8.65 -9.66 -16.27
CA SER A 375 9.75 -8.76 -16.61
C SER A 375 11.08 -9.36 -16.16
N PRO A 376 11.96 -9.78 -17.07
CA PRO A 376 13.33 -10.14 -16.72
C PRO A 376 14.08 -8.91 -16.21
N THR A 377 14.72 -9.01 -15.04
CA THR A 377 15.36 -7.86 -14.38
C THR A 377 16.84 -8.08 -14.07
N ILE A 378 17.25 -9.32 -13.79
CA ILE A 378 18.63 -9.66 -13.47
C ILE A 378 19.07 -10.88 -14.29
N LEU A 379 20.28 -10.83 -14.87
CA LEU A 379 20.91 -11.94 -15.57
C LEU A 379 22.31 -12.17 -15.02
N GLN A 380 22.65 -13.42 -14.73
CA GLN A 380 23.96 -13.83 -14.22
C GLN A 380 24.40 -15.11 -14.92
N ALA A 381 25.53 -15.05 -15.64
CA ALA A 381 26.05 -16.21 -16.35
C ALA A 381 27.55 -16.10 -16.57
N GLY A 382 28.29 -17.17 -16.23
CA GLY A 382 29.74 -17.27 -16.49
C GLY A 382 30.58 -16.26 -15.72
N VAL A 383 31.86 -16.54 -15.56
CA VAL A 383 32.85 -15.69 -14.88
C VAL A 383 34.11 -15.46 -15.66
N ARG A 384 34.32 -16.24 -16.74
CA ARG A 384 35.50 -16.17 -17.61
C ARG A 384 35.12 -16.42 -19.08
N ALA A 385 35.65 -15.61 -19.99
CA ALA A 385 35.31 -15.67 -21.41
C ALA A 385 35.70 -17.00 -22.11
N ASN A 386 36.68 -17.73 -21.60
CA ASN A 386 37.16 -19.00 -22.15
C ASN A 386 36.55 -20.26 -21.49
N VAL A 387 35.51 -20.09 -20.61
CA VAL A 387 34.85 -21.19 -19.89
C VAL A 387 33.36 -21.16 -20.17
N ILE A 388 32.81 -22.28 -20.65
CA ILE A 388 31.37 -22.51 -20.70
C ILE A 388 30.88 -22.84 -19.27
N PRO A 389 29.99 -22.04 -18.64
CA PRO A 389 29.53 -22.31 -17.31
C PRO A 389 28.55 -23.48 -17.28
N SER A 390 28.53 -24.21 -16.16
CA SER A 390 27.55 -25.29 -15.92
C SER A 390 26.19 -24.77 -15.50
N GLU A 391 26.09 -23.47 -15.13
CA GLU A 391 24.87 -22.85 -14.64
C GLU A 391 24.78 -21.38 -15.10
N ALA A 392 23.55 -20.95 -15.39
CA ALA A 392 23.18 -19.56 -15.62
C ALA A 392 21.85 -19.24 -14.95
N ARG A 393 21.67 -18.03 -14.46
CA ARG A 393 20.50 -17.62 -13.67
C ARG A 393 19.90 -16.32 -14.14
N ALA A 394 18.58 -16.20 -13.97
CA ALA A 394 17.86 -14.93 -14.13
C ALA A 394 16.88 -14.73 -12.97
N THR A 395 16.60 -13.47 -12.63
CA THR A 395 15.47 -13.09 -11.79
C THR A 395 14.40 -12.45 -12.69
N LEU A 396 13.17 -12.95 -12.55
CA LEU A 396 11.99 -12.36 -13.18
C LEU A 396 11.16 -11.66 -12.10
N ASN A 397 10.86 -10.36 -12.27
CA ASN A 397 9.83 -9.70 -11.51
C ASN A 397 8.49 -9.93 -12.21
N VAL A 398 7.60 -10.64 -11.53
CA VAL A 398 6.27 -10.99 -12.02
C VAL A 398 5.22 -10.27 -11.22
N ARG A 399 4.21 -9.74 -11.90
CA ARG A 399 3.04 -9.13 -11.27
C ARG A 399 1.81 -9.95 -11.62
N LEU A 400 1.30 -10.67 -10.62
CA LEU A 400 0.12 -11.54 -10.76
C LEU A 400 -1.17 -10.76 -10.50
N LEU A 401 -2.22 -11.11 -11.21
CA LEU A 401 -3.57 -10.63 -10.92
C LEU A 401 -4.08 -11.18 -9.57
N PRO A 402 -4.97 -10.46 -8.87
CA PRO A 402 -5.59 -10.97 -7.66
C PRO A 402 -6.28 -12.32 -7.88
N GLY A 403 -6.01 -13.27 -6.98
CA GLY A 403 -6.53 -14.63 -7.06
C GLY A 403 -5.65 -15.62 -7.82
N GLU A 404 -4.60 -15.15 -8.52
CA GLU A 404 -3.61 -16.04 -9.14
C GLU A 404 -2.65 -16.58 -8.08
N LEU A 405 -2.31 -17.88 -8.20
CA LEU A 405 -1.42 -18.55 -7.26
C LEU A 405 0.02 -18.59 -7.81
N PRO A 406 1.02 -18.12 -7.06
CA PRO A 406 2.41 -18.10 -7.53
C PRO A 406 2.93 -19.46 -8.00
N GLY A 407 2.58 -20.55 -7.31
CA GLY A 407 2.99 -21.90 -7.72
C GLY A 407 2.42 -22.32 -9.07
N GLU A 408 1.14 -22.11 -9.31
CA GLU A 408 0.49 -22.42 -10.57
C GLU A 408 1.06 -21.60 -11.73
N PHE A 409 1.44 -20.34 -11.44
CA PHE A 409 2.07 -19.50 -12.45
C PHE A 409 3.49 -19.95 -12.78
N ALA A 410 4.26 -20.46 -11.81
CA ALA A 410 5.57 -21.09 -12.07
C ALA A 410 5.43 -22.29 -13.03
N GLU A 411 4.43 -23.17 -12.79
CA GLU A 411 4.13 -24.30 -13.68
C GLU A 411 3.75 -23.84 -15.10
N ALA A 412 2.98 -22.75 -15.21
CA ALA A 412 2.62 -22.18 -16.51
C ALA A 412 3.86 -21.65 -17.26
N MET A 413 4.76 -20.95 -16.57
CA MET A 413 6.05 -20.50 -17.13
C MET A 413 6.92 -21.68 -17.58
N MET A 414 7.00 -22.75 -16.78
CA MET A 414 7.75 -23.96 -17.16
C MET A 414 7.19 -24.61 -18.42
N LYS A 415 5.86 -24.64 -18.60
CA LYS A 415 5.23 -25.14 -19.84
C LYS A 415 5.59 -24.28 -21.06
N VAL A 416 5.71 -22.97 -20.90
CA VAL A 416 6.12 -22.05 -21.97
C VAL A 416 7.60 -22.24 -22.34
N VAL A 417 8.45 -22.40 -21.34
CA VAL A 417 9.90 -22.63 -21.55
C VAL A 417 10.12 -23.98 -22.23
N ALA A 418 9.47 -25.04 -21.77
CA ALA A 418 9.55 -26.40 -22.31
C ALA A 418 11.00 -26.88 -22.55
N ASP A 419 11.88 -26.65 -21.58
CA ASP A 419 13.28 -27.05 -21.58
C ASP A 419 13.61 -27.78 -20.27
N PRO A 420 13.97 -29.09 -20.30
CA PRO A 420 14.25 -29.87 -19.08
C PRO A 420 15.50 -29.39 -18.32
N GLN A 421 16.38 -28.59 -18.98
CA GLN A 421 17.55 -28.02 -18.32
C GLN A 421 17.25 -26.72 -17.58
N VAL A 422 15.99 -26.25 -17.60
CA VAL A 422 15.56 -25.01 -16.96
C VAL A 422 14.59 -25.31 -15.83
N ALA A 423 14.90 -24.79 -14.63
CA ALA A 423 14.01 -24.77 -13.47
C ALA A 423 13.55 -23.34 -13.18
N ILE A 424 12.32 -23.21 -12.68
CA ILE A 424 11.74 -21.93 -12.26
C ILE A 424 11.20 -22.07 -10.84
N ASP A 425 11.79 -21.34 -9.91
CA ASP A 425 11.46 -21.38 -8.51
C ASP A 425 10.96 -20.00 -8.02
N ILE A 426 10.07 -19.99 -7.04
CA ILE A 426 9.69 -18.76 -6.33
C ILE A 426 10.88 -18.34 -5.48
N GLU A 427 11.48 -17.19 -5.80
CA GLU A 427 12.57 -16.61 -5.02
C GLU A 427 12.06 -15.83 -3.82
N ARG A 428 11.03 -14.99 -4.06
CA ARG A 428 10.40 -14.17 -3.02
C ARG A 428 8.98 -13.77 -3.43
N ILE A 429 8.04 -13.84 -2.50
CA ILE A 429 6.72 -13.20 -2.61
C ILE A 429 6.84 -11.86 -1.87
N ASN A 430 6.93 -10.76 -2.64
CA ASN A 430 7.15 -9.43 -2.07
C ASN A 430 5.88 -8.89 -1.39
N THR A 431 4.71 -9.18 -1.97
CA THR A 431 3.41 -8.72 -1.46
C THR A 431 2.51 -9.90 -1.17
N ARG A 432 1.79 -9.89 -0.05
CA ARG A 432 0.79 -10.92 0.22
C ARG A 432 -0.32 -10.90 -0.83
N PRO A 433 -0.69 -12.05 -1.41
CA PRO A 433 -1.90 -12.15 -2.20
C PRO A 433 -3.11 -11.72 -1.37
N SER A 434 -3.82 -10.70 -1.81
CA SER A 434 -4.97 -10.14 -1.10
C SER A 434 -6.21 -10.07 -2.00
N PRO A 435 -7.42 -10.23 -1.44
CA PRO A 435 -8.65 -10.07 -2.20
C PRO A 435 -8.86 -8.60 -2.58
N PRO A 436 -9.62 -8.31 -3.66
CA PRO A 436 -10.08 -6.96 -3.93
C PRO A 436 -11.03 -6.47 -2.84
N SER A 437 -11.01 -5.18 -2.54
CA SER A 437 -11.99 -4.52 -1.68
C SER A 437 -13.37 -4.47 -2.35
N ASN A 438 -14.44 -4.64 -1.57
CA ASN A 438 -15.80 -4.44 -2.05
C ASN A 438 -16.04 -2.96 -2.36
N ILE A 439 -16.47 -2.64 -3.60
CA ILE A 439 -16.77 -1.27 -4.04
C ILE A 439 -18.24 -0.87 -3.85
N ASP A 440 -19.09 -1.77 -3.39
CA ASP A 440 -20.52 -1.52 -3.14
C ASP A 440 -20.78 -1.21 -1.66
N THR A 441 -19.94 -0.37 -1.05
CA THR A 441 -20.03 0.04 0.36
C THR A 441 -20.49 1.49 0.51
N ASP A 442 -21.02 1.83 1.69
CA ASP A 442 -21.36 3.22 2.02
C ASP A 442 -20.13 4.13 2.00
N PHE A 443 -18.97 3.61 2.41
CA PHE A 443 -17.74 4.39 2.38
C PHE A 443 -17.28 4.71 0.95
N PHE A 444 -17.36 3.74 0.03
CA PHE A 444 -17.06 4.01 -1.38
C PHE A 444 -18.05 5.04 -1.97
N ARG A 445 -19.33 4.96 -1.60
CA ARG A 445 -20.35 5.95 -1.99
C ARG A 445 -20.03 7.34 -1.43
N SER A 446 -19.55 7.43 -0.19
CA SER A 446 -19.10 8.70 0.41
C SER A 446 -17.92 9.30 -0.34
N ILE A 447 -16.91 8.49 -0.71
CA ILE A 447 -15.80 8.94 -1.56
C ILE A 447 -16.33 9.46 -2.90
N GLN A 448 -17.25 8.72 -3.55
CA GLN A 448 -17.84 9.15 -4.82
C GLN A 448 -18.59 10.49 -4.70
N LYS A 449 -19.41 10.64 -3.67
CA LYS A 449 -20.18 11.87 -3.41
C LYS A 449 -19.25 13.06 -3.19
N SER A 450 -18.23 12.87 -2.38
CA SER A 450 -17.24 13.91 -2.03
C SER A 450 -16.39 14.30 -3.24
N ALA A 451 -15.93 13.33 -4.02
CA ALA A 451 -15.17 13.60 -5.25
C ALA A 451 -15.98 14.41 -6.26
N ARG A 452 -17.27 14.10 -6.46
CA ARG A 452 -18.15 14.87 -7.34
C ARG A 452 -18.40 16.29 -6.83
N ALA A 453 -18.41 16.51 -5.52
CA ALA A 453 -18.57 17.82 -4.93
C ALA A 453 -17.31 18.69 -5.09
N VAL A 454 -16.13 18.09 -4.92
CA VAL A 454 -14.83 18.80 -5.01
C VAL A 454 -14.37 18.96 -6.46
N PHE A 455 -14.64 17.97 -7.32
CA PHE A 455 -14.25 17.92 -8.73
C PHE A 455 -15.48 17.73 -9.63
N PRO A 456 -16.29 18.79 -9.83
CA PRO A 456 -17.50 18.71 -10.66
C PRO A 456 -17.18 18.22 -12.08
N GLY A 457 -17.88 17.18 -12.52
CA GLY A 457 -17.70 16.59 -13.84
C GLY A 457 -16.67 15.45 -13.90
N ALA A 458 -15.82 15.26 -12.89
CA ALA A 458 -14.90 14.12 -12.83
C ALA A 458 -15.66 12.82 -12.55
N LEU A 459 -15.28 11.76 -13.25
CA LEU A 459 -15.76 10.41 -12.94
C LEU A 459 -15.04 9.85 -11.72
N VAL A 460 -15.69 8.96 -10.98
CA VAL A 460 -15.04 8.19 -9.91
C VAL A 460 -15.01 6.73 -10.32
N LEU A 461 -13.81 6.20 -10.52
CA LEU A 461 -13.56 4.88 -11.08
C LEU A 461 -12.85 4.00 -10.06
N PRO A 462 -13.31 2.78 -9.81
CA PRO A 462 -12.49 1.81 -9.08
C PRO A 462 -11.32 1.40 -9.98
N ILE A 463 -10.11 1.36 -9.42
CA ILE A 463 -8.92 0.95 -10.16
C ILE A 463 -8.19 -0.21 -9.48
N MET A 464 -7.40 -0.92 -10.27
CA MET A 464 -6.39 -1.87 -9.80
C MET A 464 -5.01 -1.28 -10.06
N SER A 465 -4.19 -1.12 -9.02
CA SER A 465 -2.79 -0.73 -9.20
C SER A 465 -1.94 -1.91 -9.68
N THR A 466 -0.90 -1.60 -10.44
CA THR A 466 0.08 -2.58 -10.90
C THR A 466 1.23 -2.76 -9.91
N TRP A 467 1.32 -1.88 -8.92
CA TRP A 467 2.24 -1.93 -7.78
C TRP A 467 1.50 -2.41 -6.53
N ALA A 468 2.25 -2.69 -5.48
CA ALA A 468 1.76 -3.13 -4.19
C ALA A 468 1.69 -1.97 -3.22
N THR A 469 0.88 -2.10 -2.18
CA THR A 469 0.74 -1.15 -1.09
C THR A 469 0.52 -1.88 0.24
N ASP A 470 0.62 -1.20 1.36
CA ASP A 470 0.28 -1.73 2.68
C ASP A 470 -1.18 -2.21 2.80
N SER A 471 -2.04 -1.77 1.88
CA SER A 471 -3.43 -2.25 1.82
C SER A 471 -3.56 -3.76 1.65
N ALA A 472 -2.58 -4.44 1.03
CA ALA A 472 -2.58 -5.90 0.88
C ALA A 472 -2.59 -6.58 2.25
N GLU A 473 -1.75 -6.11 3.19
CA GLU A 473 -1.63 -6.67 4.53
C GLU A 473 -2.91 -6.49 5.36
N LEU A 474 -3.61 -5.38 5.14
CA LEU A 474 -4.88 -5.10 5.81
C LEU A 474 -6.05 -5.89 5.18
N ARG A 475 -6.08 -6.02 3.84
CA ARG A 475 -7.14 -6.76 3.12
C ARG A 475 -7.17 -8.24 3.51
N VAL A 476 -6.01 -8.90 3.74
CA VAL A 476 -5.98 -10.30 4.22
C VAL A 476 -6.55 -10.45 5.63
N ARG A 477 -6.70 -9.35 6.38
CA ARG A 477 -7.36 -9.27 7.69
C ARG A 477 -8.80 -8.75 7.61
N ASN A 478 -9.41 -8.79 6.40
CA ASN A 478 -10.77 -8.35 6.11
C ASN A 478 -11.02 -6.84 6.31
N VAL A 479 -9.99 -6.00 6.26
CA VAL A 479 -10.17 -4.55 6.19
C VAL A 479 -10.49 -4.15 4.76
N THR A 480 -11.56 -3.40 4.54
CA THR A 480 -11.90 -2.84 3.23
C THR A 480 -11.05 -1.60 2.97
N CYS A 481 -10.00 -1.72 2.15
CA CYS A 481 -9.05 -0.64 1.87
C CYS A 481 -9.33 0.01 0.51
N TYR A 482 -9.35 1.34 0.51
CA TYR A 482 -9.42 2.17 -0.68
C TYR A 482 -8.17 3.03 -0.79
N GLY A 483 -7.46 2.92 -1.91
CA GLY A 483 -6.31 3.76 -2.18
C GLY A 483 -6.72 5.08 -2.84
N LEU A 484 -6.19 6.19 -2.35
CA LEU A 484 -6.54 7.52 -2.81
C LEU A 484 -5.32 8.46 -2.78
N VAL A 485 -4.81 8.81 -3.97
CA VAL A 485 -3.96 10.00 -4.12
C VAL A 485 -4.89 11.15 -4.48
N PRO A 486 -5.23 12.02 -3.50
CA PRO A 486 -6.37 12.92 -3.63
C PRO A 486 -6.09 14.16 -4.49
N PHE A 487 -4.85 14.39 -4.87
CA PHE A 487 -4.39 15.58 -5.57
C PHE A 487 -4.66 15.47 -7.07
N PRO A 488 -5.30 16.47 -7.71
CA PRO A 488 -5.42 16.51 -9.18
C PRO A 488 -4.04 16.72 -9.81
N LEU A 489 -3.52 15.67 -10.45
CA LEU A 489 -2.20 15.62 -11.06
C LEU A 489 -2.31 15.25 -12.53
N THR A 490 -1.37 15.71 -13.34
CA THR A 490 -1.17 15.24 -14.70
C THR A 490 -0.50 13.86 -14.70
N GLU A 491 -0.59 13.11 -15.80
CA GLU A 491 0.16 11.86 -15.97
C GLU A 491 1.67 12.07 -15.84
N GLU A 492 2.19 13.23 -16.26
CA GLU A 492 3.60 13.59 -16.08
C GLU A 492 3.98 13.72 -14.60
N GLU A 493 3.14 14.39 -13.81
CA GLU A 493 3.38 14.59 -12.37
C GLU A 493 3.32 13.28 -11.60
N ILE A 494 2.35 12.41 -11.92
CA ILE A 494 2.27 11.05 -11.35
C ILE A 494 3.48 10.21 -11.78
N GLY A 495 3.90 10.32 -13.05
CA GLY A 495 5.08 9.61 -13.55
C GLY A 495 6.40 10.01 -12.87
N ARG A 496 6.40 11.03 -11.98
CA ARG A 496 7.56 11.42 -11.17
C ARG A 496 7.67 10.69 -9.83
N MET A 497 6.64 9.95 -9.43
CA MET A 497 6.75 9.00 -8.32
C MET A 497 7.94 8.06 -8.61
N HIS A 498 8.87 7.88 -7.67
CA HIS A 498 10.14 7.16 -7.83
C HIS A 498 11.13 7.73 -8.87
N ALA A 499 10.76 8.75 -9.66
CA ALA A 499 11.65 9.41 -10.60
C ALA A 499 12.32 10.66 -9.99
N ASP A 500 13.22 11.30 -10.75
CA ASP A 500 13.85 12.54 -10.34
C ASP A 500 12.87 13.72 -10.43
N ASN A 501 13.08 14.74 -9.60
CA ASN A 501 12.30 15.97 -9.59
C ASN A 501 10.81 15.77 -9.24
N GLU A 502 10.51 14.83 -8.34
CA GLU A 502 9.18 14.66 -7.76
C GLU A 502 8.73 15.95 -7.09
N ARG A 503 7.48 16.32 -7.31
CA ARG A 503 6.91 17.55 -6.80
C ARG A 503 5.39 17.51 -6.76
N LEU A 504 4.80 18.24 -5.83
CA LEU A 504 3.36 18.40 -5.70
C LEU A 504 2.95 19.83 -6.01
N PRO A 505 2.11 20.08 -7.04
CA PRO A 505 1.56 21.40 -7.29
C PRO A 505 0.81 21.95 -6.08
N LEU A 506 1.15 23.15 -5.62
CA LEU A 506 0.52 23.77 -4.46
C LEU A 506 -1.00 23.92 -4.63
N ALA A 507 -1.45 24.22 -5.85
CA ALA A 507 -2.87 24.34 -6.19
C ALA A 507 -3.67 23.03 -5.99
N SER A 508 -2.99 21.88 -5.99
CA SER A 508 -3.62 20.57 -5.82
C SER A 508 -3.86 20.21 -4.35
N ILE A 509 -3.16 20.85 -3.41
CA ILE A 509 -3.19 20.52 -1.98
C ILE A 509 -4.58 20.80 -1.39
N ARG A 510 -5.11 21.98 -1.58
CA ARG A 510 -6.42 22.37 -1.05
C ARG A 510 -7.55 21.42 -1.48
N PRO A 511 -7.79 21.19 -2.78
CA PRO A 511 -8.86 20.29 -3.20
C PRO A 511 -8.60 18.83 -2.78
N GLY A 512 -7.34 18.40 -2.70
CA GLY A 512 -7.00 17.06 -2.19
C GLY A 512 -7.39 16.86 -0.74
N ILE A 513 -7.05 17.78 0.14
CA ILE A 513 -7.44 17.76 1.56
C ILE A 513 -8.97 17.81 1.70
N GLU A 514 -9.64 18.67 0.94
CA GLU A 514 -11.09 18.79 0.96
C GLU A 514 -11.77 17.48 0.57
N LEU A 515 -11.25 16.77 -0.43
CA LEU A 515 -11.76 15.46 -0.84
C LEU A 515 -11.68 14.45 0.31
N VAL A 516 -10.50 14.30 0.93
CA VAL A 516 -10.31 13.33 2.02
C VAL A 516 -11.21 13.69 3.21
N TYR A 517 -11.19 14.94 3.64
CA TYR A 517 -12.01 15.39 4.77
C TYR A 517 -13.49 15.10 4.54
N ARG A 518 -14.05 15.52 3.38
CA ARG A 518 -15.47 15.32 3.07
C ARG A 518 -15.85 13.85 2.99
N ALA A 519 -14.99 13.02 2.40
CA ALA A 519 -15.24 11.60 2.26
C ALA A 519 -15.28 10.90 3.64
N VAL A 520 -14.36 11.24 4.52
CA VAL A 520 -14.30 10.68 5.86
C VAL A 520 -15.43 11.24 6.71
N GLU A 521 -15.61 12.55 6.73
CA GLU A 521 -16.63 13.23 7.54
C GLU A 521 -18.04 12.76 7.21
N ASP A 522 -18.40 12.64 5.92
CA ASP A 522 -19.71 12.14 5.47
C ASP A 522 -19.97 10.70 5.94
N PHE A 523 -18.92 9.88 6.07
CA PHE A 523 -19.03 8.48 6.47
C PHE A 523 -19.01 8.26 8.00
N VAL A 524 -18.29 9.12 8.74
CA VAL A 524 -18.10 8.92 10.20
C VAL A 524 -18.99 9.80 11.06
N ARG A 525 -19.69 10.76 10.47
CA ARG A 525 -20.60 11.66 11.20
C ARG A 525 -21.79 10.88 11.73
N ALA A 526 -22.06 11.05 13.03
CA ALA A 526 -23.29 10.55 13.64
C ALA A 526 -24.51 11.30 13.05
N PRO A 527 -25.63 10.60 12.88
CA PRO A 527 -26.88 11.16 12.39
C PRO A 527 -27.39 12.35 13.23
#